data_e3dd6b3eeabc3d19273d5d3c5207c97e
#
_entry.id   e3dd6b3eeabc3d19273d5d3c5207c97e
#
_cell.length_a   1.000
_cell.length_b   1.000
_cell.length_c   1.000
_cell.angle_alpha   90.00
_cell.angle_beta   90.00
_cell.angle_gamma   90.00
#
_symmetry.space_group_name_H-M   'P 1'
#
loop_
_entity.id
_entity.type
_entity.pdbx_description
1 polymer ?
#
loop_
_entity_poly.entity_id
_entity_poly.type
_entity_poly.pdbx_seq_one_letter_code
_entity_poly.pdbx_strand_id
1 'polypeptide(L)'
;MIKVTKRKKRRTSRQWRLMDLHLHTPASSDYQEPDVSCLDILYRSEARNLDIIAFTDHNTVAGYRKMQEEIQQLEFLERSGRMTSEEESRLAEYRRLLKKILVLPGFEFTATLGFHILGIFPPEKPVREIEHLLLSLNIPSDQLDAGSMTVGATSDVLTAYRLIDEAGGLAIAAHANS
;
A
#
# COMPACT_ATOMS: atom_id res chain seq x y z
N MET A 1 -53.90 9.99 -2.42
CA MET A 1 -53.23 8.98 -1.57
C MET A 1 -51.93 8.55 -2.23
N ILE A 2 -50.81 9.03 -1.76
CA ILE A 2 -49.47 8.73 -2.31
C ILE A 2 -48.95 7.52 -1.54
N LYS A 3 -48.76 6.38 -2.23
CA LYS A 3 -48.17 5.17 -1.64
C LYS A 3 -46.66 5.39 -1.47
N VAL A 4 -46.20 5.58 -0.23
CA VAL A 4 -44.78 5.60 0.13
C VAL A 4 -44.27 4.16 0.13
N THR A 5 -43.57 3.76 -0.91
CA THR A 5 -42.89 2.47 -0.98
C THR A 5 -41.65 2.50 -0.07
N LYS A 6 -41.71 1.78 1.06
CA LYS A 6 -40.57 1.56 1.95
C LYS A 6 -39.45 0.81 1.19
N ARG A 7 -38.34 1.49 0.86
CA ARG A 7 -37.12 0.86 0.38
C ARG A 7 -36.59 -0.11 1.46
N LYS A 8 -36.68 -1.43 1.19
CA LYS A 8 -36.01 -2.44 2.01
C LYS A 8 -34.50 -2.16 1.97
N LYS A 9 -33.93 -1.77 3.12
CA LYS A 9 -32.48 -1.76 3.30
C LYS A 9 -31.99 -3.19 3.07
N ARG A 10 -31.19 -3.42 2.00
CA ARG A 10 -30.42 -4.66 1.81
C ARG A 10 -29.48 -4.76 3.02
N ARG A 11 -29.72 -5.73 3.91
CA ARG A 11 -28.72 -6.14 4.90
C ARG A 11 -27.57 -6.78 4.11
N THR A 12 -26.50 -6.03 3.88
CA THR A 12 -25.24 -6.63 3.44
C THR A 12 -24.79 -7.57 4.55
N SER A 13 -24.69 -8.85 4.27
CA SER A 13 -24.08 -9.81 5.18
C SER A 13 -22.65 -9.33 5.44
N ARG A 14 -22.29 -9.11 6.70
CA ARG A 14 -20.89 -8.83 7.07
C ARG A 14 -20.07 -10.06 6.67
N GLN A 15 -19.17 -9.90 5.72
CA GLN A 15 -18.18 -10.92 5.37
C GLN A 15 -16.89 -10.59 6.11
N TRP A 16 -16.35 -11.60 6.76
CA TRP A 16 -14.99 -11.51 7.32
C TRP A 16 -13.98 -11.46 6.19
N ARG A 17 -12.95 -10.63 6.34
CA ARG A 17 -11.83 -10.50 5.43
C ARG A 17 -10.54 -10.74 6.19
N LEU A 18 -9.66 -11.56 5.62
CA LEU A 18 -8.33 -11.78 6.16
C LEU A 18 -7.40 -10.71 5.59
N MET A 19 -6.68 -10.00 6.48
CA MET A 19 -5.83 -8.90 6.05
C MET A 19 -4.46 -8.97 6.71
N ASP A 20 -3.45 -8.51 5.96
CA ASP A 20 -2.12 -8.17 6.45
C ASP A 20 -1.84 -6.71 6.09
N LEU A 21 -1.77 -5.85 7.10
CA LEU A 21 -1.61 -4.41 6.94
C LEU A 21 -0.18 -3.94 7.25
N HIS A 22 0.73 -4.87 7.53
CA HIS A 22 2.13 -4.55 7.79
C HIS A 22 3.04 -5.46 6.96
N LEU A 23 3.23 -5.10 5.69
CA LEU A 23 3.99 -5.90 4.75
C LEU A 23 5.01 -5.03 4.01
N HIS A 24 6.28 -5.44 4.07
CA HIS A 24 7.36 -4.79 3.35
C HIS A 24 7.56 -5.41 1.97
N THR A 25 8.13 -4.63 1.08
CA THR A 25 8.56 -5.02 -0.26
C THR A 25 10.08 -4.83 -0.39
N PRO A 26 10.70 -5.22 -1.50
CA PRO A 26 12.11 -4.86 -1.77
C PRO A 26 12.41 -3.35 -1.86
N ALA A 27 11.41 -2.49 -1.63
CA ALA A 27 11.63 -1.06 -1.46
C ALA A 27 12.11 -0.69 -0.04
N SER A 28 11.94 -1.57 0.94
CA SER A 28 12.53 -1.44 2.27
C SER A 28 13.98 -1.92 2.27
N SER A 29 14.88 -1.13 2.85
CA SER A 29 16.33 -1.42 2.85
C SER A 29 16.73 -2.67 3.65
N ASP A 30 15.89 -3.12 4.56
CA ASP A 30 16.06 -4.32 5.38
C ASP A 30 15.41 -5.59 4.78
N TYR A 31 14.78 -5.47 3.61
CA TYR A 31 14.16 -6.60 2.94
C TYR A 31 15.22 -7.59 2.46
N GLN A 32 15.12 -8.85 2.92
CA GLN A 32 16.20 -9.83 2.75
C GLN A 32 16.21 -10.53 1.37
N GLU A 33 15.12 -10.45 0.62
CA GLU A 33 14.96 -11.11 -0.68
C GLU A 33 14.78 -10.06 -1.81
N PRO A 34 15.85 -9.36 -2.24
CA PRO A 34 15.73 -8.21 -3.14
C PRO A 34 15.18 -8.54 -4.53
N ASP A 35 15.27 -9.81 -4.94
CA ASP A 35 14.80 -10.28 -6.26
C ASP A 35 13.29 -10.63 -6.28
N VAL A 36 12.60 -10.54 -5.15
CA VAL A 36 11.15 -10.80 -5.07
C VAL A 36 10.38 -9.70 -5.78
N SER A 37 9.56 -10.06 -6.75
CA SER A 37 8.67 -9.12 -7.44
C SER A 37 7.39 -8.85 -6.65
N CYS A 38 6.70 -7.75 -6.98
CA CYS A 38 5.37 -7.48 -6.42
C CYS A 38 4.38 -8.61 -6.77
N LEU A 39 4.55 -9.24 -7.92
CA LEU A 39 3.72 -10.37 -8.34
C LEU A 39 3.94 -11.60 -7.43
N ASP A 40 5.18 -11.87 -7.01
CA ASP A 40 5.49 -12.96 -6.06
C ASP A 40 4.86 -12.70 -4.70
N ILE A 41 4.85 -11.44 -4.25
CA ILE A 41 4.17 -11.05 -3.00
C ILE A 41 2.66 -11.31 -3.12
N LEU A 42 2.04 -10.98 -4.25
CA LEU A 42 0.63 -11.26 -4.49
C LEU A 42 0.34 -12.77 -4.54
N TYR A 43 1.20 -13.60 -5.15
CA TYR A 43 1.07 -15.05 -5.11
C TYR A 43 1.17 -15.61 -3.68
N ARG A 44 2.12 -15.13 -2.90
CA ARG A 44 2.26 -15.52 -1.48
C ARG A 44 1.03 -15.10 -0.66
N SER A 45 0.45 -13.94 -0.97
CA SER A 45 -0.78 -13.44 -0.34
C SER A 45 -2.00 -14.29 -0.71
N GLU A 46 -2.15 -14.67 -1.98
CA GLU A 46 -3.20 -15.58 -2.44
C GLU A 46 -3.08 -16.96 -1.75
N ALA A 47 -1.87 -17.51 -1.67
CA ALA A 47 -1.61 -18.79 -1.00
C ALA A 47 -1.98 -18.77 0.50
N ARG A 48 -1.96 -17.61 1.14
CA ARG A 48 -2.37 -17.40 2.53
C ARG A 48 -3.83 -16.98 2.68
N ASN A 49 -4.58 -16.92 1.59
CA ASN A 49 -5.97 -16.48 1.52
C ASN A 49 -6.20 -15.06 2.06
N LEU A 50 -5.24 -14.16 1.86
CA LEU A 50 -5.40 -12.76 2.21
C LEU A 50 -6.34 -12.07 1.22
N ASP A 51 -7.32 -11.33 1.72
CA ASP A 51 -8.24 -10.50 0.94
C ASP A 51 -7.71 -9.08 0.77
N ILE A 52 -6.95 -8.58 1.77
CA ILE A 52 -6.45 -7.21 1.83
C ILE A 52 -5.00 -7.25 2.32
N ILE A 53 -4.12 -6.54 1.62
CA ILE A 53 -2.74 -6.29 2.07
C ILE A 53 -2.43 -4.81 1.98
N ALA A 54 -1.50 -4.33 2.80
CA ALA A 54 -0.94 -2.99 2.64
C ALA A 54 0.57 -3.09 2.46
N PHE A 55 1.11 -2.42 1.44
CA PHE A 55 2.56 -2.22 1.32
C PHE A 55 2.94 -1.05 2.20
N THR A 56 3.72 -1.34 3.23
CA THR A 56 4.09 -0.39 4.28
C THR A 56 5.60 -0.39 4.48
N ASP A 57 6.33 -0.07 3.42
CA ASP A 57 7.79 0.04 3.43
C ASP A 57 8.25 1.17 4.35
N HIS A 58 9.46 1.05 4.91
CA HIS A 58 10.02 2.04 5.83
C HIS A 58 10.19 3.42 5.18
N ASN A 59 9.45 4.41 5.70
CA ASN A 59 9.52 5.82 5.31
C ASN A 59 9.37 6.07 3.79
N THR A 60 8.73 5.15 3.08
CA THR A 60 8.54 5.24 1.62
C THR A 60 7.23 4.59 1.17
N VAL A 61 6.71 5.03 0.05
CA VAL A 61 5.60 4.39 -0.69
C VAL A 61 6.09 3.77 -2.00
N ALA A 62 7.41 3.65 -2.16
CA ALA A 62 8.04 3.24 -3.42
C ALA A 62 7.65 1.82 -3.85
N GLY A 63 7.41 0.89 -2.92
CA GLY A 63 6.96 -0.47 -3.26
C GLY A 63 5.62 -0.48 -3.97
N TYR A 64 4.65 0.24 -3.44
CA TYR A 64 3.34 0.38 -4.10
C TYR A 64 3.45 1.13 -5.44
N ARG A 65 4.24 2.21 -5.49
CA ARG A 65 4.48 2.96 -6.72
C ARG A 65 5.07 2.08 -7.82
N LYS A 66 6.12 1.30 -7.52
CA LYS A 66 6.76 0.38 -8.49
C LYS A 66 5.78 -0.64 -9.05
N MET A 67 4.89 -1.20 -8.21
CA MET A 67 3.83 -2.10 -8.67
C MET A 67 2.89 -1.40 -9.65
N GLN A 68 2.46 -0.18 -9.35
CA GLN A 68 1.58 0.58 -10.26
C GLN A 68 2.27 0.94 -11.58
N GLU A 69 3.52 1.36 -11.52
CA GLU A 69 4.33 1.70 -12.71
C GLU A 69 4.51 0.47 -13.61
N GLU A 70 4.81 -0.70 -13.05
CA GLU A 70 4.92 -1.94 -13.79
C GLU A 70 3.60 -2.29 -14.50
N ILE A 71 2.48 -2.23 -13.79
CA ILE A 71 1.15 -2.51 -14.38
C ILE A 71 0.85 -1.51 -15.51
N GLN A 72 1.10 -0.23 -15.30
CA GLN A 72 0.88 0.81 -16.31
C GLN A 72 1.77 0.61 -17.55
N GLN A 73 3.02 0.19 -17.36
CA GLN A 73 3.93 -0.14 -18.46
C GLN A 73 3.40 -1.34 -19.28
N LEU A 74 2.99 -2.41 -18.60
CA LEU A 74 2.41 -3.60 -19.25
C LEU A 74 1.14 -3.24 -20.03
N GLU A 75 0.25 -2.43 -19.45
CA GLU A 75 -0.95 -1.95 -20.13
C GLU A 75 -0.65 -1.05 -21.33
N PHE A 76 0.42 -0.26 -21.26
CA PHE A 76 0.87 0.53 -22.41
C PHE A 76 1.37 -0.36 -23.54
N LEU A 77 2.17 -1.39 -23.23
CA LEU A 77 2.64 -2.38 -24.21
C LEU A 77 1.47 -3.14 -24.86
N GLU A 78 0.47 -3.54 -24.07
CA GLU A 78 -0.76 -4.17 -24.58
C GLU A 78 -1.46 -3.27 -25.60
N ARG A 79 -1.73 -2.01 -25.24
CA ARG A 79 -2.40 -1.05 -26.15
C ARG A 79 -1.60 -0.78 -27.43
N SER A 80 -0.28 -0.87 -27.36
CA SER A 80 0.60 -0.64 -28.53
C SER A 80 0.83 -1.90 -29.38
N GLY A 81 0.31 -3.07 -28.96
CA GLY A 81 0.51 -4.34 -29.66
C GLY A 81 1.96 -4.84 -29.66
N ARG A 82 2.73 -4.51 -28.61
CA ARG A 82 4.17 -4.81 -28.51
C ARG A 82 4.53 -5.74 -27.36
N MET A 83 3.56 -6.42 -26.77
CA MET A 83 3.81 -7.36 -25.68
C MET A 83 4.50 -8.62 -26.15
N THR A 84 5.41 -9.11 -25.34
CA THR A 84 5.90 -10.50 -25.39
C THR A 84 4.89 -11.41 -24.69
N SER A 85 4.97 -12.73 -24.98
CA SER A 85 4.11 -13.72 -24.29
C SER A 85 4.31 -13.74 -22.77
N GLU A 86 5.51 -13.41 -22.31
CA GLU A 86 5.81 -13.31 -20.87
C GLU A 86 5.11 -12.09 -20.24
N GLU A 87 5.17 -10.93 -20.90
CA GLU A 87 4.50 -9.72 -20.44
C GLU A 87 2.96 -9.88 -20.45
N GLU A 88 2.40 -10.55 -21.47
CA GLU A 88 0.98 -10.90 -21.51
C GLU A 88 0.58 -11.75 -20.30
N SER A 89 1.37 -12.77 -19.99
CA SER A 89 1.13 -13.64 -18.86
C SER A 89 1.22 -12.87 -17.54
N ARG A 90 2.21 -11.99 -17.38
CA ARG A 90 2.38 -11.15 -16.18
C ARG A 90 1.19 -10.22 -15.97
N LEU A 91 0.75 -9.52 -17.01
CA LEU A 91 -0.40 -8.62 -16.91
C LEU A 91 -1.68 -9.37 -16.57
N ALA A 92 -1.89 -10.56 -17.20
CA ALA A 92 -3.04 -11.41 -16.90
C ALA A 92 -3.06 -11.83 -15.41
N GLU A 93 -1.90 -12.19 -14.85
CA GLU A 93 -1.79 -12.56 -13.43
C GLU A 93 -2.01 -11.37 -12.48
N TYR A 94 -1.46 -10.18 -12.77
CA TYR A 94 -1.80 -8.98 -12.00
C TYR A 94 -3.30 -8.74 -12.00
N ARG A 95 -3.96 -8.77 -13.16
CA ARG A 95 -5.42 -8.59 -13.28
C ARG A 95 -6.21 -9.66 -12.52
N ARG A 96 -5.73 -10.89 -12.53
CA ARG A 96 -6.35 -12.01 -11.80
C ARG A 96 -6.26 -11.82 -10.29
N LEU A 97 -5.07 -11.52 -9.79
CA LEU A 97 -4.79 -11.39 -8.36
C LEU A 97 -5.43 -10.15 -7.76
N LEU A 98 -5.34 -9.00 -8.43
CA LEU A 98 -5.94 -7.74 -7.98
C LEU A 98 -7.49 -7.71 -8.01
N LYS A 99 -8.13 -8.69 -8.68
CA LYS A 99 -9.58 -8.92 -8.52
C LYS A 99 -9.93 -9.60 -7.20
N LYS A 100 -8.99 -10.31 -6.59
CA LYS A 100 -9.19 -11.07 -5.34
C LYS A 100 -8.60 -10.35 -4.13
N ILE A 101 -7.46 -9.72 -4.29
CA ILE A 101 -6.66 -9.10 -3.24
C ILE A 101 -6.68 -7.59 -3.44
N LEU A 102 -7.17 -6.87 -2.43
CA LEU A 102 -7.06 -5.42 -2.39
C LEU A 102 -5.69 -5.04 -1.85
N VAL A 103 -4.90 -4.31 -2.65
CA VAL A 103 -3.60 -3.78 -2.23
C VAL A 103 -3.76 -2.32 -1.86
N LEU A 104 -3.40 -1.96 -0.64
CA LEU A 104 -3.47 -0.61 -0.13
C LEU A 104 -2.09 0.05 -0.16
N PRO A 105 -1.98 1.31 -0.61
CA PRO A 105 -0.77 2.10 -0.44
C PRO A 105 -0.56 2.48 1.01
N GLY A 106 0.67 2.47 1.47
CA GLY A 106 1.02 2.87 2.81
C GLY A 106 2.52 3.03 3.00
N PHE A 107 2.89 3.30 4.23
CA PHE A 107 4.28 3.35 4.69
C PHE A 107 4.35 3.01 6.18
N GLU A 108 5.50 2.55 6.64
CA GLU A 108 5.85 2.49 8.06
C GLU A 108 6.76 3.66 8.39
N PHE A 109 6.21 4.64 9.11
CA PHE A 109 6.93 5.84 9.50
C PHE A 109 7.71 5.62 10.79
N THR A 110 9.00 5.95 10.79
CA THR A 110 9.83 5.97 12.00
C THR A 110 9.75 7.34 12.66
N ALA A 111 8.97 7.46 13.73
CA ALA A 111 8.86 8.67 14.53
C ALA A 111 10.05 8.85 15.49
N THR A 112 10.12 10.01 16.15
CA THR A 112 11.09 10.26 17.22
C THR A 112 11.04 9.15 18.27
N LEU A 113 12.16 8.85 18.89
CA LEU A 113 12.37 7.75 19.85
C LEU A 113 12.20 6.33 19.27
N GLY A 114 12.15 6.19 17.93
CA GLY A 114 12.10 4.89 17.27
C GLY A 114 10.72 4.22 17.29
N PHE A 115 9.64 4.97 17.55
CA PHE A 115 8.29 4.44 17.41
C PHE A 115 7.90 4.32 15.94
N HIS A 116 7.29 3.19 15.57
CA HIS A 116 6.83 2.96 14.20
C HIS A 116 5.31 3.14 14.11
N ILE A 117 4.89 3.82 13.04
CA ILE A 117 3.47 4.12 12.78
C ILE A 117 3.18 3.76 11.32
N LEU A 118 2.21 2.89 11.12
CA LEU A 118 1.69 2.62 9.78
C LEU A 118 0.76 3.74 9.37
N GLY A 119 1.01 4.31 8.18
CA GLY A 119 0.10 5.18 7.47
C GLY A 119 -0.46 4.41 6.28
N ILE A 120 -1.76 4.12 6.29
CA ILE A 120 -2.41 3.31 5.26
C ILE A 120 -3.51 4.13 4.60
N PHE A 121 -3.59 4.10 3.28
CA PHE A 121 -4.51 4.94 2.52
C PHE A 121 -5.41 4.11 1.59
N PRO A 122 -6.56 4.67 1.17
CA PRO A 122 -7.40 4.03 0.16
C PRO A 122 -6.63 3.94 -1.18
N PRO A 123 -6.92 2.94 -2.03
CA PRO A 123 -6.18 2.71 -3.27
C PRO A 123 -6.31 3.84 -4.28
N GLU A 124 -7.32 4.70 -4.13
CA GLU A 124 -7.53 5.89 -4.98
C GLU A 124 -6.64 7.07 -4.57
N LYS A 125 -5.97 7.00 -3.41
CA LYS A 125 -5.08 8.07 -2.93
C LYS A 125 -3.88 8.18 -3.88
N PRO A 126 -3.65 9.35 -4.50
CA PRO A 126 -2.50 9.51 -5.38
C PRO A 126 -1.18 9.31 -4.61
N VAL A 127 -0.27 8.52 -5.18
CA VAL A 127 1.07 8.25 -4.60
C VAL A 127 1.79 9.55 -4.25
N ARG A 128 1.73 10.56 -5.14
CA ARG A 128 2.35 11.87 -4.90
C ARG A 128 1.85 12.59 -3.65
N GLU A 129 0.59 12.42 -3.27
CA GLU A 129 0.05 13.00 -2.04
C GLU A 129 0.60 12.28 -0.81
N ILE A 130 0.85 10.97 -0.90
CA ILE A 130 1.49 10.20 0.17
C ILE A 130 2.97 10.60 0.29
N GLU A 131 3.68 10.77 -0.83
CA GLU A 131 5.06 11.30 -0.84
C GLU A 131 5.12 12.71 -0.22
N HIS A 132 4.15 13.57 -0.54
CA HIS A 132 4.06 14.91 0.06
C HIS A 132 3.83 14.87 1.57
N LEU A 133 3.06 13.89 2.03
CA LEU A 133 2.86 13.65 3.46
C LEU A 133 4.18 13.23 4.13
N LEU A 134 4.96 12.33 3.52
CA LEU A 134 6.27 11.93 4.02
C LEU A 134 7.23 13.12 4.11
N LEU A 135 7.25 14.02 3.12
CA LEU A 135 7.99 15.29 3.20
C LEU A 135 7.51 16.17 4.36
N SER A 136 6.20 16.22 4.60
CA SER A 136 5.61 16.97 5.72
C SER A 136 5.93 16.33 7.09
N LEU A 137 6.26 15.05 7.09
CA LEU A 137 6.79 14.31 8.25
C LEU A 137 8.32 14.46 8.39
N ASN A 138 8.93 15.36 7.60
CA ASN A 138 10.36 15.66 7.56
C ASN A 138 11.26 14.52 7.04
N ILE A 139 10.72 13.62 6.22
CA ILE A 139 11.58 12.72 5.44
C ILE A 139 12.27 13.55 4.35
N PRO A 140 13.61 13.54 4.25
CA PRO A 140 14.31 14.29 3.22
C PRO A 140 13.93 13.85 1.81
N SER A 141 13.82 14.78 0.87
CA SER A 141 13.37 14.49 -0.51
C SER A 141 14.27 13.52 -1.26
N ASP A 142 15.55 13.51 -0.95
CA ASP A 142 16.55 12.57 -1.50
C ASP A 142 16.51 11.19 -0.85
N GLN A 143 15.72 11.02 0.21
CA GLN A 143 15.57 9.76 0.96
C GLN A 143 14.18 9.11 0.77
N LEU A 144 13.27 9.73 0.02
CA LEU A 144 11.90 9.20 -0.19
C LEU A 144 11.86 7.80 -0.78
N ASP A 145 12.89 7.41 -1.54
CA ASP A 145 13.00 6.10 -2.16
C ASP A 145 13.99 5.16 -1.46
N ALA A 146 14.61 5.62 -0.37
CA ALA A 146 15.65 4.85 0.32
C ALA A 146 15.09 3.66 1.13
N GLY A 147 13.82 3.71 1.53
CA GLY A 147 13.19 2.67 2.33
C GLY A 147 13.91 2.38 3.66
N SER A 148 14.53 3.39 4.23
CA SER A 148 15.43 3.24 5.37
C SER A 148 14.73 3.49 6.69
N MET A 149 14.90 2.56 7.64
CA MET A 149 14.46 2.72 9.04
C MET A 149 15.23 3.82 9.77
N THR A 150 16.47 4.14 9.32
CA THR A 150 17.37 5.06 10.01
C THR A 150 17.27 6.49 9.50
N VAL A 151 16.46 6.74 8.48
CA VAL A 151 16.15 8.11 8.07
C VAL A 151 15.40 8.75 9.24
N GLY A 152 16.16 9.52 10.04
CA GLY A 152 15.68 10.10 11.29
C GLY A 152 14.55 11.08 11.03
N ALA A 153 13.35 10.63 11.24
CA ALA A 153 12.22 11.50 11.30
C ALA A 153 12.35 12.39 12.54
N THR A 154 12.27 13.68 12.33
CA THR A 154 12.23 14.66 13.41
C THR A 154 10.80 14.88 13.92
N SER A 155 9.81 14.24 13.28
CA SER A 155 8.40 14.33 13.67
C SER A 155 8.05 13.32 14.76
N ASP A 156 7.27 13.78 15.73
CA ASP A 156 6.77 12.93 16.82
C ASP A 156 5.55 12.10 16.41
N VAL A 157 5.19 11.15 17.28
CA VAL A 157 4.05 10.25 17.10
C VAL A 157 2.74 10.99 16.88
N LEU A 158 2.46 12.03 17.66
CA LEU A 158 1.18 12.76 17.60
C LEU A 158 1.07 13.55 16.29
N THR A 159 2.18 14.15 15.84
CA THR A 159 2.26 14.83 14.55
C THR A 159 2.00 13.83 13.40
N ALA A 160 2.59 12.63 13.47
CA ALA A 160 2.38 11.60 12.46
C ALA A 160 0.91 11.16 12.42
N TYR A 161 0.31 10.85 13.55
CA TYR A 161 -1.11 10.48 13.62
C TYR A 161 -2.01 11.56 13.02
N ARG A 162 -1.81 12.82 13.42
CA ARG A 162 -2.61 13.94 12.93
C ARG A 162 -2.49 14.12 11.42
N LEU A 163 -1.28 14.12 10.89
CA LEU A 163 -1.05 14.33 9.44
C LEU A 163 -1.58 13.18 8.60
N ILE A 164 -1.47 11.92 9.07
CA ILE A 164 -2.04 10.75 8.39
C ILE A 164 -3.58 10.83 8.37
N ASP A 165 -4.20 11.18 9.50
CA ASP A 165 -5.66 11.34 9.62
C ASP A 165 -6.18 12.48 8.73
N GLU A 166 -5.55 13.66 8.79
CA GLU A 166 -5.87 14.82 7.94
C GLU A 166 -5.74 14.50 6.44
N ALA A 167 -4.81 13.61 6.07
CA ALA A 167 -4.64 13.12 4.72
C ALA A 167 -5.67 12.03 4.31
N GLY A 168 -6.59 11.65 5.22
CA GLY A 168 -7.60 10.62 4.99
C GLY A 168 -7.06 9.19 5.07
N GLY A 169 -5.95 8.99 5.77
CA GLY A 169 -5.34 7.69 6.03
C GLY A 169 -5.77 7.09 7.36
N LEU A 170 -5.42 5.83 7.55
CA LEU A 170 -5.51 5.11 8.82
C LEU A 170 -4.12 5.07 9.46
N ALA A 171 -3.98 5.63 10.66
CA ALA A 171 -2.75 5.57 11.45
C ALA A 171 -2.83 4.45 12.48
N ILE A 172 -1.84 3.54 12.48
CA ILE A 172 -1.78 2.39 13.39
C ILE A 172 -0.39 2.35 14.03
N ALA A 173 -0.32 2.18 15.37
CA ALA A 173 0.95 1.89 16.04
C ALA A 173 1.45 0.50 15.63
N ALA A 174 2.65 0.43 15.05
CA ALA A 174 3.30 -0.83 14.76
C ALA A 174 4.02 -1.35 16.02
N HIS A 175 4.12 -2.68 16.14
CA HIS A 175 4.88 -3.35 17.22
C HIS A 175 4.51 -2.92 18.66
N ALA A 176 3.26 -2.54 18.91
CA ALA A 176 2.83 -1.99 20.19
C ALA A 176 3.04 -2.93 21.41
N ASN A 177 3.30 -4.21 21.16
CA ASN A 177 3.48 -5.26 22.19
C ASN A 177 4.85 -5.95 22.15
N SER A 178 5.82 -5.41 21.38
CA SER A 178 7.17 -5.99 21.28
C SER A 178 8.17 -5.29 22.19
#